data_ef2cacb45b41c8c743c7e58d0b1f3a15
#
_entry.id   ef2cacb45b41c8c743c7e58d0b1f3a15
#
_cell.length_a   1.000
_cell.length_b   1.000
_cell.length_c   1.000
_cell.angle_alpha   90.00
_cell.angle_beta   90.00
_cell.angle_gamma   90.00
#
_symmetry.space_group_name_H-M   'P 1'
#
loop_
_entity.id
_entity.type
_entity.pdbx_description
1 polymer ?
#
loop_
_entity_poly.entity_id
_entity_poly.type
_entity_poly.pdbx_seq_one_letter_code
_entity_poly.pdbx_strand_id
1 'polypeptide(L)'
;LNFGDNVDANFGAGADLKIHHDGSHSHIHDNGTGNLKVRADNLQLMNAAASASFIEGVTSSGVVTLYHASNAPKLATTAAGVTVTGAVSADSSLIRGAVVQVQGLHLTPSGTVTSAGAPSELSSTLRIAFTPKHASSKLIHEFYAPYNFPDSTHLQYAYFYDVTAGAIALGSASAGSRKPVHWSARTSNYDANDFDNLSMRSFMNAASTNARTYTIWHGTEGATASFGVSPLSNSSGATWPMVYTITEIYNP
;
A
#
# COMPACT_ATOMS: atom_id res chain seq x y z
N LEU A 1 52.27 12.53 27.40
CA LEU A 1 52.52 13.12 26.09
C LEU A 1 51.28 13.99 25.79
N ASN A 2 51.50 15.30 25.61
CA ASN A 2 50.43 16.23 25.28
C ASN A 2 50.76 16.89 23.97
N PHE A 3 49.88 16.73 22.98
CA PHE A 3 50.00 17.38 21.66
C PHE A 3 49.13 18.62 21.67
N GLY A 4 49.64 19.76 21.24
CA GLY A 4 48.85 20.95 20.96
C GLY A 4 48.03 20.81 19.69
N ASP A 5 47.17 21.81 19.43
CA ASP A 5 46.42 21.88 18.18
C ASP A 5 47.31 21.89 16.96
N ASN A 6 46.91 21.24 15.89
CA ASN A 6 47.65 21.09 14.63
C ASN A 6 49.00 20.33 14.76
N VAL A 7 49.15 19.53 15.82
CA VAL A 7 50.30 18.63 15.99
C VAL A 7 49.83 17.19 15.74
N ASP A 8 50.44 16.54 14.75
CA ASP A 8 50.10 15.15 14.37
C ASP A 8 50.86 14.13 15.24
N ALA A 9 50.17 13.15 15.76
CA ALA A 9 50.75 11.87 16.15
C ALA A 9 50.80 10.98 14.90
N ASN A 10 52.00 10.79 14.33
CA ASN A 10 52.21 10.04 13.10
C ASN A 10 52.66 8.62 13.36
N PHE A 11 52.06 7.65 12.62
CA PHE A 11 52.40 6.22 12.66
C PHE A 11 52.68 5.73 11.25
N GLY A 12 53.69 4.84 11.12
CA GLY A 12 54.16 4.37 9.84
C GLY A 12 55.28 5.26 9.23
N ALA A 13 56.14 4.71 8.34
CA ALA A 13 57.27 5.39 7.75
C ALA A 13 56.88 6.59 6.86
N GLY A 14 55.67 6.51 6.26
CA GLY A 14 55.09 7.56 5.42
C GLY A 14 54.06 8.44 6.13
N ALA A 15 53.99 8.42 7.46
CA ALA A 15 52.91 9.03 8.23
C ALA A 15 51.53 8.51 7.77
N ASP A 16 51.43 7.20 7.64
CA ASP A 16 50.29 6.49 7.05
C ASP A 16 49.03 6.60 7.89
N LEU A 17 49.16 6.69 9.23
CA LEU A 17 48.07 7.00 10.15
C LEU A 17 48.41 8.25 10.96
N LYS A 18 47.51 9.22 11.00
CA LYS A 18 47.59 10.44 11.80
C LYS A 18 46.47 10.56 12.77
N ILE A 19 46.75 10.98 13.98
CA ILE A 19 45.75 11.37 14.99
C ILE A 19 46.12 12.78 15.45
N HIS A 20 45.19 13.72 15.35
CA HIS A 20 45.40 15.11 15.75
C HIS A 20 44.08 15.83 16.06
N HIS A 21 44.22 17.01 16.65
CA HIS A 21 43.14 18.00 16.80
C HIS A 21 43.56 19.28 16.08
N ASP A 22 42.64 19.84 15.26
CA ASP A 22 42.93 21.02 14.41
C ASP A 22 42.48 22.34 15.06
N GLY A 23 42.08 22.31 16.34
CA GLY A 23 41.49 23.43 17.06
C GLY A 23 39.99 23.46 17.01
N SER A 24 39.36 22.59 16.20
CA SER A 24 37.87 22.44 16.09
C SER A 24 37.44 20.98 16.08
N HIS A 25 38.16 20.11 15.40
CA HIS A 25 37.82 18.72 15.16
C HIS A 25 38.97 17.77 15.52
N SER A 26 38.61 16.59 16.02
CA SER A 26 39.57 15.50 16.24
C SER A 26 39.52 14.54 15.05
N HIS A 27 40.69 14.17 14.55
CA HIS A 27 40.86 13.37 13.35
C HIS A 27 41.61 12.07 13.65
N ILE A 28 41.12 10.97 13.05
CA ILE A 28 41.87 9.73 12.84
C ILE A 28 41.93 9.56 11.34
N HIS A 29 43.08 9.82 10.75
CA HIS A 29 43.26 9.92 9.29
C HIS A 29 44.22 8.83 8.80
N ASP A 30 43.69 7.85 8.07
CA ASP A 30 44.47 6.86 7.34
C ASP A 30 44.84 7.44 5.96
N ASN A 31 46.11 7.70 5.80
CA ASN A 31 46.70 8.25 4.58
C ASN A 31 47.53 7.20 3.83
N GLY A 32 47.48 5.95 4.29
CA GLY A 32 48.14 4.81 3.66
C GLY A 32 47.35 4.22 2.50
N THR A 33 47.83 3.10 1.98
CA THR A 33 47.19 2.40 0.86
C THR A 33 46.24 1.27 1.29
N GLY A 34 46.15 1.00 2.59
CA GLY A 34 45.33 -0.04 3.19
C GLY A 34 43.97 0.46 3.68
N ASN A 35 43.36 -0.30 4.57
CA ASN A 35 42.13 0.08 5.22
C ASN A 35 42.40 0.47 6.68
N LEU A 36 41.74 1.49 7.18
CA LEU A 36 41.64 1.72 8.61
C LEU A 36 40.83 0.60 9.25
N LYS A 37 41.47 -0.25 10.05
CA LYS A 37 40.80 -1.38 10.76
C LYS A 37 40.65 -1.05 12.23
N VAL A 38 39.41 -0.76 12.64
CA VAL A 38 39.09 -0.65 14.07
C VAL A 38 38.55 -2.03 14.52
N ARG A 39 39.25 -2.69 15.45
CA ARG A 39 38.97 -4.05 15.89
C ARG A 39 38.64 -4.06 17.36
N ALA A 40 37.48 -4.62 17.70
CA ALA A 40 37.02 -4.83 19.07
C ALA A 40 36.02 -5.99 19.09
N ASP A 41 35.83 -6.62 20.23
CA ASP A 41 34.75 -7.61 20.41
C ASP A 41 33.38 -6.92 20.32
N ASN A 42 33.26 -5.73 20.89
CA ASN A 42 32.09 -4.87 20.74
C ASN A 42 32.56 -3.45 20.37
N LEU A 43 31.84 -2.80 19.47
CA LEU A 43 32.13 -1.44 19.04
C LEU A 43 30.95 -0.53 19.40
N GLN A 44 31.22 0.60 20.03
CA GLN A 44 30.24 1.65 20.27
C GLN A 44 30.75 3.01 19.80
N LEU A 45 29.93 3.72 19.03
CA LEU A 45 30.10 5.15 18.76
C LEU A 45 29.05 5.89 19.55
N MET A 46 29.49 6.73 20.48
CA MET A 46 28.65 7.36 21.50
C MET A 46 28.71 8.88 21.45
N ASN A 47 27.77 9.53 22.12
CA ASN A 47 27.88 10.95 22.40
C ASN A 47 29.01 11.25 23.38
N ALA A 48 29.44 12.52 23.51
CA ALA A 48 30.56 12.93 24.36
C ALA A 48 30.37 12.57 25.84
N ALA A 49 29.15 12.48 26.32
CA ALA A 49 28.83 12.11 27.70
C ALA A 49 28.82 10.58 27.94
N ALA A 50 29.05 9.77 26.91
CA ALA A 50 28.95 8.30 26.94
C ALA A 50 27.59 7.79 27.46
N SER A 51 26.53 8.57 27.28
CA SER A 51 25.18 8.27 27.79
C SER A 51 24.24 7.76 26.68
N ALA A 52 24.60 7.90 25.40
CA ALA A 52 23.80 7.44 24.28
C ALA A 52 24.69 6.96 23.13
N SER A 53 24.36 5.79 22.58
CA SER A 53 25.00 5.24 21.38
C SER A 53 24.37 5.80 20.12
N PHE A 54 25.19 6.03 19.09
CA PHE A 54 24.76 6.26 17.70
C PHE A 54 24.80 4.96 16.92
N ILE A 55 25.89 4.18 17.10
CA ILE A 55 26.11 2.89 16.46
C ILE A 55 26.65 1.91 17.49
N GLU A 56 26.14 0.71 17.48
CA GLU A 56 26.66 -0.39 18.30
C GLU A 56 26.81 -1.65 17.46
N GLY A 57 27.93 -2.34 17.62
CA GLY A 57 28.18 -3.67 17.05
C GLY A 57 28.49 -4.64 18.16
N VAL A 58 27.78 -5.76 18.25
CA VAL A 58 27.93 -6.76 19.29
C VAL A 58 28.30 -8.11 18.68
N THR A 59 29.52 -8.58 18.91
CA THR A 59 30.03 -9.84 18.33
C THR A 59 29.21 -11.08 18.76
N SER A 60 28.80 -11.16 20.03
CA SER A 60 28.09 -12.33 20.55
C SER A 60 26.72 -12.55 19.90
N SER A 61 26.07 -11.49 19.43
CA SER A 61 24.77 -11.54 18.73
C SER A 61 24.89 -11.38 17.21
N GLY A 62 26.04 -10.91 16.72
CA GLY A 62 26.25 -10.55 15.32
C GLY A 62 25.42 -9.33 14.86
N VAL A 63 24.85 -8.57 15.80
CA VAL A 63 23.95 -7.44 15.51
C VAL A 63 24.75 -6.15 15.40
N VAL A 64 24.44 -5.35 14.37
CA VAL A 64 24.78 -3.93 14.29
C VAL A 64 23.52 -3.12 14.41
N THR A 65 23.50 -2.17 15.34
CA THR A 65 22.34 -1.32 15.64
C THR A 65 22.66 0.15 15.41
N LEU A 66 21.79 0.86 14.70
CA LEU A 66 21.77 2.32 14.61
C LEU A 66 20.69 2.87 15.53
N TYR A 67 21.05 3.88 16.32
CA TYR A 67 20.16 4.50 17.30
C TYR A 67 19.78 5.92 16.91
N HIS A 68 18.61 6.33 17.33
CA HIS A 68 18.16 7.72 17.33
C HIS A 68 17.89 8.11 18.77
N ALA A 69 18.20 9.32 19.15
CA ALA A 69 18.03 9.93 20.47
C ALA A 69 17.77 8.95 21.64
N SER A 70 18.52 9.09 22.73
CA SER A 70 18.31 8.32 23.98
C SER A 70 18.29 6.78 23.82
N ASN A 71 19.16 6.24 22.96
CA ASN A 71 19.28 4.79 22.71
C ASN A 71 18.02 4.11 22.14
N ALA A 72 17.22 4.83 21.36
CA ALA A 72 16.09 4.23 20.65
C ALA A 72 16.57 3.54 19.36
N PRO A 73 16.55 2.19 19.24
CA PRO A 73 16.96 1.49 18.02
C PRO A 73 16.07 1.88 16.85
N LYS A 74 16.66 2.17 15.70
CA LYS A 74 15.93 2.47 14.45
C LYS A 74 16.22 1.50 13.34
N LEU A 75 17.43 0.94 13.29
CA LEU A 75 17.80 -0.08 12.33
C LEU A 75 18.71 -1.09 13.03
N ALA A 76 18.42 -2.37 12.88
CA ALA A 76 19.23 -3.46 13.41
C ALA A 76 19.39 -4.58 12.37
N THR A 77 20.61 -5.12 12.22
CA THR A 77 20.84 -6.35 11.47
C THR A 77 20.35 -7.55 12.24
N THR A 78 19.82 -8.55 11.55
CA THR A 78 19.36 -9.81 12.13
C THR A 78 19.82 -10.98 11.24
N ALA A 79 19.71 -12.20 11.71
CA ALA A 79 20.00 -13.39 10.90
C ALA A 79 19.12 -13.48 9.64
N ALA A 80 17.93 -12.92 9.67
CA ALA A 80 16.99 -12.92 8.54
C ALA A 80 17.07 -11.66 7.66
N GLY A 81 17.88 -10.66 8.02
CA GLY A 81 18.00 -9.41 7.28
C GLY A 81 18.11 -8.18 8.17
N VAL A 82 17.28 -7.17 7.94
CA VAL A 82 17.29 -5.90 8.66
C VAL A 82 15.92 -5.61 9.27
N THR A 83 15.91 -5.24 10.55
CA THR A 83 14.72 -4.71 11.23
C THR A 83 14.78 -3.18 11.23
N VAL A 84 13.70 -2.54 10.79
CA VAL A 84 13.50 -1.08 10.91
C VAL A 84 12.39 -0.81 11.91
N THR A 85 12.69 -0.03 12.95
CA THR A 85 11.69 0.37 13.96
C THR A 85 11.16 1.76 13.61
N GLY A 86 9.92 1.81 13.14
CA GLY A 86 9.25 3.02 12.66
C GLY A 86 8.97 2.99 11.17
N ALA A 87 8.68 4.14 10.60
CA ALA A 87 8.41 4.26 9.17
C ALA A 87 9.70 4.22 8.34
N VAL A 88 9.68 3.49 7.24
CA VAL A 88 10.68 3.63 6.18
C VAL A 88 10.19 4.73 5.24
N SER A 89 10.84 5.89 5.31
CA SER A 89 10.59 6.97 4.37
C SER A 89 11.58 6.80 3.22
N ALA A 90 11.09 6.39 2.07
CA ALA A 90 11.87 6.39 0.84
C ALA A 90 11.47 7.62 0.02
N ASP A 91 12.45 8.28 -0.59
CA ASP A 91 12.15 9.27 -1.62
C ASP A 91 11.34 8.57 -2.72
N SER A 92 10.35 9.28 -3.22
CA SER A 92 9.33 8.81 -4.16
C SER A 92 9.88 8.08 -5.40
N SER A 93 11.14 8.22 -5.70
CA SER A 93 11.80 7.55 -6.84
C SER A 93 12.20 6.09 -6.58
N LEU A 94 12.22 5.62 -5.33
CA LEU A 94 12.85 4.35 -4.95
C LEU A 94 11.89 3.17 -4.75
N ILE A 95 10.61 3.39 -4.49
CA ILE A 95 9.63 2.31 -4.27
C ILE A 95 8.44 2.48 -5.23
N ARG A 96 8.75 2.47 -6.51
CA ARG A 96 7.70 2.48 -7.54
C ARG A 96 6.90 1.17 -7.48
N GLY A 97 5.57 1.28 -7.43
CA GLY A 97 4.69 0.12 -7.40
C GLY A 97 4.45 -0.49 -5.99
N ALA A 98 4.98 0.13 -4.93
CA ALA A 98 4.68 -0.32 -3.57
C ALA A 98 3.19 -0.16 -3.25
N VAL A 99 2.61 -1.18 -2.62
CA VAL A 99 1.27 -1.06 -2.03
C VAL A 99 1.38 -0.17 -0.80
N VAL A 100 0.70 0.97 -0.85
CA VAL A 100 0.71 1.97 0.24
C VAL A 100 -0.33 1.64 1.28
N GLN A 101 -1.53 1.29 0.83
CA GLN A 101 -2.63 0.86 1.68
C GLN A 101 -3.63 0.02 0.89
N VAL A 102 -4.36 -0.82 1.62
CA VAL A 102 -5.51 -1.57 1.12
C VAL A 102 -6.68 -1.32 2.05
N GLN A 103 -7.83 -0.99 1.50
CA GLN A 103 -9.09 -0.98 2.23
C GLN A 103 -10.08 -1.90 1.51
N GLY A 104 -10.83 -2.66 2.26
CA GLY A 104 -11.78 -3.59 1.68
C GLY A 104 -13.02 -3.78 2.55
N LEU A 105 -14.10 -4.14 1.90
CA LEU A 105 -15.35 -4.56 2.50
C LEU A 105 -15.63 -5.99 2.08
N HIS A 106 -16.03 -6.78 3.05
CA HIS A 106 -16.58 -8.10 2.86
C HIS A 106 -18.01 -8.04 3.38
N LEU A 107 -18.97 -8.05 2.47
CA LEU A 107 -20.38 -7.98 2.80
C LEU A 107 -21.03 -9.35 2.56
N THR A 108 -21.54 -9.95 3.64
CA THR A 108 -22.44 -11.09 3.55
C THR A 108 -23.84 -10.56 3.77
N PRO A 109 -24.66 -10.42 2.71
CA PRO A 109 -25.98 -9.83 2.87
C PRO A 109 -26.87 -10.76 3.69
N SER A 110 -27.67 -10.18 4.59
CA SER A 110 -28.71 -10.91 5.35
C SER A 110 -30.00 -11.12 4.53
N GLY A 111 -30.04 -10.61 3.31
CA GLY A 111 -31.15 -10.68 2.37
C GLY A 111 -30.70 -10.35 0.96
N THR A 112 -31.62 -10.46 0.01
CA THR A 112 -31.34 -10.17 -1.39
C THR A 112 -31.03 -8.68 -1.59
N VAL A 113 -29.89 -8.38 -2.18
CA VAL A 113 -29.58 -7.05 -2.73
C VAL A 113 -30.00 -7.06 -4.19
N THR A 114 -30.94 -6.20 -4.57
CA THR A 114 -31.51 -6.18 -5.91
C THR A 114 -31.22 -4.88 -6.65
N SER A 115 -31.12 -4.95 -7.96
CA SER A 115 -31.01 -3.80 -8.84
C SER A 115 -31.86 -4.01 -10.09
N ALA A 116 -32.64 -3.00 -10.46
CA ALA A 116 -33.49 -3.03 -11.65
C ALA A 116 -33.53 -1.67 -12.33
N GLY A 117 -33.65 -1.67 -13.67
CA GLY A 117 -33.79 -0.45 -14.46
C GLY A 117 -32.57 0.44 -14.50
N ALA A 118 -32.77 1.77 -14.40
CA ALA A 118 -31.69 2.75 -14.47
C ALA A 118 -30.59 2.50 -13.44
N PRO A 119 -29.33 2.81 -13.77
CA PRO A 119 -28.24 2.55 -12.85
C PRO A 119 -28.41 3.33 -11.56
N SER A 120 -28.21 2.63 -10.46
CA SER A 120 -28.27 3.14 -9.10
C SER A 120 -27.22 2.46 -8.22
N GLU A 121 -26.97 3.00 -7.06
CA GLU A 121 -26.10 2.38 -6.08
C GLU A 121 -26.62 0.98 -5.72
N LEU A 122 -25.73 -0.02 -5.84
CA LEU A 122 -26.09 -1.41 -5.52
C LEU A 122 -26.45 -1.57 -4.05
N SER A 123 -25.62 -1.00 -3.15
CA SER A 123 -25.88 -0.95 -1.72
C SER A 123 -25.03 0.13 -1.06
N SER A 124 -25.63 0.92 -0.16
CA SER A 124 -24.90 1.88 0.66
C SER A 124 -23.89 1.23 1.62
N THR A 125 -24.05 -0.06 1.93
CA THR A 125 -23.11 -0.82 2.75
C THR A 125 -21.82 -1.18 1.98
N LEU A 126 -21.79 -1.03 0.66
CA LEU A 126 -20.60 -1.18 -0.19
C LEU A 126 -19.80 0.11 -0.35
N ARG A 127 -20.08 1.14 0.44
CA ARG A 127 -19.32 2.38 0.40
C ARG A 127 -17.98 2.25 1.12
N ILE A 128 -16.89 2.58 0.44
CA ILE A 128 -15.55 2.72 1.01
C ILE A 128 -15.17 4.20 1.05
N ALA A 129 -14.97 4.74 2.25
CA ALA A 129 -14.32 6.04 2.43
C ALA A 129 -12.82 5.83 2.33
N PHE A 130 -12.18 6.43 1.32
CA PHE A 130 -10.77 6.25 1.01
C PHE A 130 -10.05 7.58 0.94
N THR A 131 -8.94 7.70 1.66
CA THR A 131 -8.07 8.88 1.64
C THR A 131 -6.71 8.47 1.08
N PRO A 132 -6.37 8.84 -0.17
CA PRO A 132 -5.07 8.51 -0.73
C PRO A 132 -3.94 9.14 0.07
N LYS A 133 -2.84 8.44 0.20
CA LYS A 133 -1.62 8.93 0.87
C LYS A 133 -0.79 9.82 -0.04
N HIS A 134 -0.86 9.60 -1.35
CA HIS A 134 -0.13 10.39 -2.33
C HIS A 134 -1.03 10.74 -3.52
N ALA A 135 -0.97 12.00 -3.96
CA ALA A 135 -1.77 12.49 -5.09
C ALA A 135 -1.39 11.83 -6.44
N SER A 136 -0.13 11.38 -6.56
CA SER A 136 0.37 10.68 -7.76
C SER A 136 0.07 9.18 -7.77
N SER A 137 -0.44 8.62 -6.68
CA SER A 137 -0.75 7.18 -6.58
C SER A 137 -1.77 6.72 -7.62
N LYS A 138 -1.68 5.43 -7.94
CA LYS A 138 -2.73 4.70 -8.64
C LYS A 138 -3.62 4.00 -7.63
N LEU A 139 -4.93 4.07 -7.85
CA LEU A 139 -5.92 3.30 -7.11
C LEU A 139 -6.41 2.15 -7.99
N ILE A 140 -6.36 0.93 -7.45
CA ILE A 140 -6.94 -0.25 -8.07
C ILE A 140 -8.23 -0.55 -7.33
N HIS A 141 -9.32 -0.53 -8.05
CA HIS A 141 -10.63 -0.94 -7.57
C HIS A 141 -10.92 -2.35 -8.07
N GLU A 142 -11.32 -3.24 -7.17
CA GLU A 142 -11.70 -4.61 -7.47
C GLU A 142 -13.00 -4.95 -6.77
N PHE A 143 -13.96 -5.45 -7.53
CA PHE A 143 -15.24 -5.87 -7.00
C PHE A 143 -15.60 -7.27 -7.50
N TYR A 144 -16.09 -8.08 -6.60
CA TYR A 144 -16.60 -9.42 -6.88
C TYR A 144 -17.95 -9.60 -6.19
N ALA A 145 -18.92 -10.09 -6.93
CA ALA A 145 -20.21 -10.46 -6.39
C ALA A 145 -20.84 -11.59 -7.18
N PRO A 146 -21.29 -12.67 -6.54
CA PRO A 146 -22.18 -13.62 -7.15
C PRO A 146 -23.54 -12.96 -7.40
N TYR A 147 -24.12 -13.19 -8.55
CA TYR A 147 -25.43 -12.63 -8.91
C TYR A 147 -26.27 -13.62 -9.70
N ASN A 148 -27.58 -13.37 -9.67
CA ASN A 148 -28.55 -13.98 -10.57
C ASN A 148 -29.25 -12.90 -11.38
N PHE A 149 -29.40 -13.13 -12.67
CA PHE A 149 -30.14 -12.25 -13.58
C PHE A 149 -31.02 -13.10 -14.51
N PRO A 150 -32.30 -13.30 -14.17
CA PRO A 150 -33.19 -14.21 -14.87
C PRO A 150 -33.74 -13.60 -16.17
N ASP A 151 -32.88 -13.01 -17.00
CA ASP A 151 -33.28 -12.40 -18.26
C ASP A 151 -32.21 -12.61 -19.33
N SER A 152 -32.58 -13.33 -20.40
CA SER A 152 -31.69 -13.67 -21.51
C SER A 152 -31.66 -12.59 -22.61
N THR A 153 -32.49 -11.58 -22.54
CA THR A 153 -32.72 -10.63 -23.65
C THR A 153 -32.14 -9.26 -23.40
N HIS A 154 -31.97 -8.87 -22.14
CA HIS A 154 -31.54 -7.52 -21.74
C HIS A 154 -30.10 -7.47 -21.27
N LEU A 155 -29.50 -6.28 -21.40
CA LEU A 155 -28.17 -5.98 -20.93
C LEU A 155 -28.20 -5.62 -19.44
N GLN A 156 -27.22 -6.06 -18.72
CA GLN A 156 -26.85 -5.54 -17.40
C GLN A 156 -25.44 -4.95 -17.44
N TYR A 157 -25.19 -3.99 -16.55
CA TYR A 157 -23.91 -3.28 -16.51
C TYR A 157 -23.61 -2.76 -15.10
N ALA A 158 -22.33 -2.67 -14.77
CA ALA A 158 -21.86 -2.16 -13.50
C ALA A 158 -20.64 -1.25 -13.67
N TYR A 159 -20.44 -0.37 -12.70
CA TYR A 159 -19.28 0.52 -12.65
C TYR A 159 -18.97 0.98 -11.22
N PHE A 160 -17.71 1.34 -11.01
CA PHE A 160 -17.30 2.03 -9.81
C PHE A 160 -17.77 3.49 -9.87
N TYR A 161 -18.32 3.98 -8.77
CA TYR A 161 -18.88 5.32 -8.68
C TYR A 161 -18.24 6.09 -7.53
N ASP A 162 -17.81 7.32 -7.80
CA ASP A 162 -17.33 8.26 -6.80
C ASP A 162 -18.52 9.08 -6.29
N VAL A 163 -19.00 8.76 -5.10
CA VAL A 163 -20.11 9.44 -4.44
C VAL A 163 -19.78 10.89 -4.14
N THR A 164 -18.52 11.16 -3.79
CA THR A 164 -18.05 12.52 -3.45
C THR A 164 -18.04 13.43 -4.68
N ALA A 165 -17.63 12.90 -5.83
CA ALA A 165 -17.63 13.64 -7.08
C ALA A 165 -18.97 13.61 -7.82
N GLY A 166 -19.88 12.71 -7.45
CA GLY A 166 -21.14 12.50 -8.16
C GLY A 166 -20.94 11.97 -9.60
N ALA A 167 -19.89 11.15 -9.83
CA ALA A 167 -19.47 10.72 -11.16
C ALA A 167 -18.96 9.28 -11.18
N ILE A 168 -18.91 8.67 -12.37
CA ILE A 168 -18.26 7.38 -12.56
C ILE A 168 -16.77 7.53 -12.20
N ALA A 169 -16.28 6.71 -11.28
CA ALA A 169 -14.94 6.80 -10.72
C ALA A 169 -13.83 6.58 -11.75
N LEU A 170 -14.15 5.94 -12.86
CA LEU A 170 -13.21 5.69 -13.96
C LEU A 170 -13.97 5.82 -15.25
N GLY A 171 -13.89 6.98 -15.83
CA GLY A 171 -14.48 7.18 -17.12
C GLY A 171 -13.52 6.90 -18.26
N SER A 172 -13.71 5.83 -19.01
CA SER A 172 -13.59 6.04 -20.43
C SER A 172 -14.77 6.95 -20.83
N ALA A 173 -14.48 8.06 -21.49
CA ALA A 173 -15.52 8.92 -22.02
C ALA A 173 -16.55 8.08 -22.79
N SER A 174 -17.84 8.41 -22.66
CA SER A 174 -18.88 7.78 -23.45
C SER A 174 -18.55 7.93 -24.94
N ALA A 175 -18.46 6.84 -25.66
CA ALA A 175 -18.29 6.85 -27.11
C ALA A 175 -19.68 6.84 -27.78
N GLY A 176 -20.17 8.00 -28.17
CA GLY A 176 -21.52 8.17 -28.73
C GLY A 176 -22.61 7.87 -27.70
N SER A 177 -23.57 7.01 -28.04
CA SER A 177 -24.66 6.58 -27.14
C SER A 177 -24.30 5.49 -26.15
N ARG A 178 -23.05 5.00 -26.18
CA ARG A 178 -22.60 3.92 -25.27
C ARG A 178 -22.27 4.48 -23.89
N LYS A 179 -22.82 3.86 -22.87
CA LYS A 179 -22.53 4.22 -21.47
C LYS A 179 -21.11 3.76 -21.09
N PRO A 180 -20.33 4.55 -20.36
CA PRO A 180 -19.09 4.09 -19.79
C PRO A 180 -19.40 3.07 -18.70
N VAL A 181 -18.86 1.86 -18.83
CA VAL A 181 -19.08 0.76 -17.88
C VAL A 181 -17.77 0.04 -17.62
N HIS A 182 -17.62 -0.54 -16.42
CA HIS A 182 -16.48 -1.38 -16.11
C HIS A 182 -16.76 -2.86 -16.35
N TRP A 183 -18.02 -3.19 -16.36
CA TRP A 183 -18.49 -4.55 -16.63
C TRP A 183 -19.85 -4.48 -17.30
N SER A 184 -20.09 -5.36 -18.24
CA SER A 184 -21.41 -5.59 -18.84
C SER A 184 -21.53 -7.04 -19.27
N ALA A 185 -22.71 -7.58 -19.10
CA ALA A 185 -23.03 -8.91 -19.57
C ALA A 185 -24.42 -8.93 -20.21
N ARG A 186 -24.59 -9.83 -21.16
CA ARG A 186 -25.87 -10.26 -21.68
C ARG A 186 -25.92 -11.76 -21.51
N THR A 187 -26.79 -12.23 -20.67
CA THR A 187 -26.96 -13.66 -20.44
C THR A 187 -27.87 -14.22 -21.53
N SER A 188 -27.44 -15.30 -22.16
CA SER A 188 -28.29 -16.08 -23.09
C SER A 188 -28.60 -17.41 -22.42
N ASN A 189 -29.89 -17.76 -22.31
CA ASN A 189 -30.38 -19.04 -21.78
C ASN A 189 -30.18 -19.29 -20.27
N TYR A 190 -30.17 -18.24 -19.45
CA TYR A 190 -30.22 -18.43 -18.01
C TYR A 190 -31.64 -18.65 -17.54
N ASP A 191 -31.84 -19.66 -16.73
CA ASP A 191 -33.07 -19.81 -15.98
C ASP A 191 -32.97 -19.08 -14.62
N ALA A 192 -34.09 -18.96 -13.91
CA ALA A 192 -34.15 -18.24 -12.63
C ALA A 192 -33.27 -18.84 -11.53
N ASN A 193 -32.63 -19.97 -11.77
CA ASN A 193 -31.82 -20.70 -10.81
C ASN A 193 -30.30 -20.62 -11.13
N ASP A 194 -29.93 -20.00 -12.22
CA ASP A 194 -28.54 -19.90 -12.62
C ASP A 194 -27.83 -18.74 -11.93
N PHE A 195 -26.58 -18.96 -11.56
CA PHE A 195 -25.70 -17.98 -10.97
C PHE A 195 -24.48 -17.72 -11.84
N ASP A 196 -24.06 -16.47 -11.83
CA ASP A 196 -22.83 -16.03 -12.44
C ASP A 196 -22.06 -15.11 -11.48
N ASN A 197 -20.90 -14.68 -11.87
CA ASN A 197 -20.05 -13.82 -11.09
C ASN A 197 -19.85 -12.49 -11.79
N LEU A 198 -20.22 -11.40 -11.10
CA LEU A 198 -19.78 -10.08 -11.48
C LEU A 198 -18.38 -9.86 -10.92
N SER A 199 -17.39 -9.78 -11.81
CA SER A 199 -16.03 -9.45 -11.46
C SER A 199 -15.58 -8.25 -12.26
N MET A 200 -15.16 -7.18 -11.61
CA MET A 200 -14.62 -6.01 -12.28
C MET A 200 -13.38 -5.50 -11.57
N ARG A 201 -12.46 -5.00 -12.38
CA ARG A 201 -11.23 -4.36 -11.94
C ARG A 201 -10.97 -3.11 -12.74
N SER A 202 -10.52 -2.07 -12.08
CA SER A 202 -10.20 -0.83 -12.76
C SER A 202 -9.09 -0.06 -12.05
N PHE A 203 -8.45 0.83 -12.80
CA PHE A 203 -7.33 1.64 -12.34
C PHE A 203 -7.67 3.12 -12.50
N MET A 204 -7.37 3.93 -11.48
CA MET A 204 -7.47 5.38 -11.56
C MET A 204 -6.27 6.08 -10.93
N ASN A 205 -6.10 7.35 -11.26
CA ASN A 205 -5.19 8.22 -10.52
C ASN A 205 -5.87 8.70 -9.25
N ALA A 206 -5.16 8.77 -8.15
CA ALA A 206 -5.65 9.38 -6.92
C ALA A 206 -5.97 10.88 -7.13
N ALA A 207 -5.12 11.58 -7.91
CA ALA A 207 -5.21 12.99 -8.28
C ALA A 207 -5.21 13.98 -7.10
N SER A 208 -5.45 13.53 -5.88
CA SER A 208 -5.37 14.33 -4.64
C SER A 208 -5.27 13.41 -3.42
N THR A 209 -4.96 13.98 -2.27
CA THR A 209 -5.01 13.31 -0.97
C THR A 209 -6.31 13.62 -0.20
N ASN A 210 -7.32 14.16 -0.87
CA ASN A 210 -8.61 14.40 -0.25
C ASN A 210 -9.39 13.09 -0.08
N ALA A 211 -10.14 12.99 1.01
CA ALA A 211 -11.03 11.85 1.24
C ALA A 211 -12.14 11.80 0.18
N ARG A 212 -12.39 10.61 -0.34
CA ARG A 212 -13.46 10.32 -1.29
C ARG A 212 -14.22 9.07 -0.86
N THR A 213 -15.46 8.98 -1.26
CA THR A 213 -16.29 7.79 -1.01
C THR A 213 -16.62 7.14 -2.34
N TYR A 214 -16.25 5.86 -2.45
CA TYR A 214 -16.51 5.04 -3.63
C TYR A 214 -17.52 3.95 -3.34
N THR A 215 -18.28 3.58 -4.36
CA THR A 215 -19.30 2.51 -4.27
C THR A 215 -19.45 1.83 -5.63
N ILE A 216 -20.35 0.85 -5.67
CA ILE A 216 -20.70 0.11 -6.88
C ILE A 216 -22.09 0.54 -7.33
N TRP A 217 -22.19 0.92 -8.59
CA TRP A 217 -23.48 1.13 -9.26
C TRP A 217 -23.74 0.02 -10.26
N HIS A 218 -24.97 -0.40 -10.32
CA HIS A 218 -25.47 -1.42 -11.22
C HIS A 218 -26.79 -0.98 -11.84
N GLY A 219 -27.02 -1.38 -13.07
CA GLY A 219 -28.27 -1.14 -13.79
C GLY A 219 -28.57 -2.27 -14.77
N THR A 220 -29.83 -2.39 -15.12
CA THR A 220 -30.34 -3.37 -16.08
C THR A 220 -31.23 -2.67 -17.10
N GLU A 221 -31.39 -3.26 -18.28
CA GLU A 221 -32.36 -2.79 -19.28
C GLU A 221 -33.72 -3.49 -19.15
N GLY A 222 -33.84 -4.50 -18.27
CA GLY A 222 -35.04 -5.33 -18.13
C GLY A 222 -35.25 -5.83 -16.70
N ALA A 223 -35.12 -7.14 -16.51
CA ALA A 223 -35.41 -7.80 -15.24
C ALA A 223 -34.53 -7.37 -14.07
N THR A 224 -34.94 -7.72 -12.88
CA THR A 224 -34.19 -7.44 -11.64
C THR A 224 -33.05 -8.42 -11.46
N ALA A 225 -31.82 -7.90 -11.27
CA ALA A 225 -30.68 -8.69 -10.81
C ALA A 225 -30.69 -8.83 -9.28
N SER A 226 -30.28 -9.99 -8.78
CA SER A 226 -30.15 -10.30 -7.36
C SER A 226 -28.73 -10.68 -7.02
N PHE A 227 -28.19 -10.14 -5.92
CA PHE A 227 -26.79 -10.29 -5.52
C PHE A 227 -26.67 -10.93 -4.14
N GLY A 228 -25.68 -11.81 -3.97
CA GLY A 228 -25.25 -12.33 -2.68
C GLY A 228 -26.17 -13.34 -1.99
N VAL A 229 -27.31 -13.67 -2.56
CA VAL A 229 -28.26 -14.67 -2.02
C VAL A 229 -28.72 -15.60 -3.11
N SER A 230 -28.76 -16.91 -2.80
CA SER A 230 -29.35 -17.90 -3.71
C SER A 230 -30.84 -17.64 -3.89
N PRO A 231 -31.37 -17.56 -5.12
CA PRO A 231 -32.81 -17.49 -5.36
C PRO A 231 -33.49 -18.83 -5.15
N LEU A 232 -32.75 -19.93 -4.98
CA LEU A 232 -33.33 -21.27 -4.74
C LEU A 232 -33.95 -21.32 -3.36
N SER A 233 -35.26 -21.31 -3.31
CA SER A 233 -36.04 -21.43 -2.09
C SER A 233 -35.78 -22.74 -1.30
N ASN A 234 -35.14 -23.72 -1.91
CA ASN A 234 -34.84 -25.03 -1.36
C ASN A 234 -33.35 -25.23 -0.98
N SER A 235 -32.47 -24.33 -1.32
CA SER A 235 -31.09 -24.37 -0.85
C SER A 235 -31.01 -23.61 0.46
N SER A 236 -30.73 -24.29 1.53
CA SER A 236 -30.47 -23.87 2.91
C SER A 236 -29.89 -22.46 3.14
N GLY A 237 -30.45 -21.41 2.53
CA GLY A 237 -30.11 -20.01 2.80
C GLY A 237 -28.65 -19.65 2.57
N ALA A 238 -27.98 -20.29 1.59
CA ALA A 238 -26.59 -19.96 1.29
C ALA A 238 -26.47 -18.50 0.86
N THR A 239 -25.76 -17.72 1.65
CA THR A 239 -25.36 -16.35 1.32
C THR A 239 -23.93 -16.35 0.83
N TRP A 240 -23.67 -15.64 -0.25
CA TRP A 240 -22.32 -15.50 -0.79
C TRP A 240 -21.79 -14.09 -0.57
N PRO A 241 -20.53 -13.95 -0.15
CA PRO A 241 -19.99 -12.65 0.10
C PRO A 241 -19.80 -11.85 -1.19
N MET A 242 -20.10 -10.56 -1.09
CA MET A 242 -19.61 -9.55 -2.02
C MET A 242 -18.33 -8.95 -1.44
N VAL A 243 -17.33 -8.76 -2.28
CA VAL A 243 -16.02 -8.22 -1.86
C VAL A 243 -15.72 -6.99 -2.70
N TYR A 244 -15.43 -5.88 -2.03
CA TYR A 244 -14.95 -4.66 -2.68
C TYR A 244 -13.65 -4.22 -2.03
N THR A 245 -12.59 -4.02 -2.82
CA THR A 245 -11.29 -3.56 -2.35
C THR A 245 -10.81 -2.36 -3.14
N ILE A 246 -10.09 -1.48 -2.46
CA ILE A 246 -9.33 -0.39 -3.06
C ILE A 246 -7.89 -0.52 -2.58
N THR A 247 -6.97 -0.72 -3.52
CA THR A 247 -5.53 -0.79 -3.27
C THR A 247 -4.87 0.46 -3.81
N GLU A 248 -4.14 1.17 -2.96
CA GLU A 248 -3.29 2.28 -3.38
C GLU A 248 -1.90 1.79 -3.69
N ILE A 249 -1.44 2.07 -4.91
CA ILE A 249 -0.07 1.79 -5.35
C ILE A 249 0.65 3.11 -5.56
N TYR A 250 1.81 3.25 -4.94
CA TYR A 250 2.65 4.41 -5.14
C TYR A 250 3.16 4.50 -6.59
N ASN A 251 2.91 5.63 -7.21
CA ASN A 251 3.37 5.94 -8.57
C ASN A 251 3.83 7.40 -8.59
N PRO A 252 5.14 7.63 -8.39
CA PRO A 252 5.72 8.97 -8.34
C PRO A 252 5.64 9.71 -9.68
#